data_e41c3b839c0b131951d4c344ed83dc90
#
_entry.id   e41c3b839c0b131951d4c344ed83dc90
#
_cell.length_a   1.000
_cell.length_b   1.000
_cell.length_c   1.000
_cell.angle_alpha   90.00
_cell.angle_beta   90.00
_cell.angle_gamma   90.00
#
_symmetry.space_group_name_H-M   'P 1'
#
loop_
_entity.id
_entity.type
_entity.pdbx_description
1 polymer ?
#
loop_
_entity_poly.entity_id
_entity_poly.type
_entity_poly.pdbx_seq_one_letter_code
_entity_poly.pdbx_strand_id
1 'polypeptide(L)'
;MKRKKLRYRTVIISDVHLGLADCKIGQVNHFLRHIHCEKLIMNGDIIDGWHLKKWGKWNVEHTRFFRLVLKKAEKHGTEIIYLRGNHDDFLWKVLPLQFDRVHLCNEYIHQTPQGNYVCVHGDGFDAVTTNFRWLALLGSFSYSMLLMINRAYNWTRKLRGKEYFSISRAIKAKVKGAVNAVGRYEAALKNFAMERDCIGIICGHIHTPADKMIDGIHYLNSGDWVESMTAIGETYDGRFELIEFDTFQQRIATMNGTPSTKMMDPGDDEEPDFMDDEEPLFAGVRA
;
A
#
# COMPACT_ATOMS: atom_id res chain seq x y z
N MET A 1 -13.34 -16.68 24.09
CA MET A 1 -13.11 -17.47 22.84
C MET A 1 -12.05 -16.77 22.01
N LYS A 2 -11.01 -17.46 21.53
CA LYS A 2 -10.02 -16.84 20.61
C LYS A 2 -10.73 -16.40 19.31
N ARG A 3 -10.58 -15.13 18.93
CA ARG A 3 -11.13 -14.60 17.67
C ARG A 3 -10.53 -15.34 16.47
N LYS A 4 -11.35 -15.74 15.52
CA LYS A 4 -10.89 -16.39 14.29
C LYS A 4 -10.19 -15.34 13.41
N LYS A 5 -9.08 -15.74 12.77
CA LYS A 5 -8.28 -14.91 11.87
C LYS A 5 -8.34 -15.47 10.46
N LEU A 6 -8.34 -14.61 9.45
CA LEU A 6 -8.10 -15.03 8.08
C LEU A 6 -6.66 -15.49 7.91
N ARG A 7 -6.44 -16.52 7.12
CA ARG A 7 -5.12 -17.16 6.98
C ARG A 7 -4.65 -17.07 5.54
N TYR A 8 -3.43 -16.60 5.39
CA TYR A 8 -2.73 -16.46 4.11
C TYR A 8 -1.33 -17.09 4.21
N ARG A 9 -0.77 -17.51 3.09
CA ARG A 9 0.64 -17.84 3.00
C ARG A 9 1.47 -16.56 3.11
N THR A 10 1.15 -15.57 2.27
CA THR A 10 1.81 -14.25 2.27
C THR A 10 0.77 -13.14 2.27
N VAL A 11 1.07 -12.06 2.97
CA VAL A 11 0.30 -10.80 2.87
C VAL A 11 1.26 -9.68 2.48
N ILE A 12 0.85 -8.86 1.54
CA ILE A 12 1.62 -7.71 1.06
C ILE A 12 0.83 -6.44 1.35
N ILE A 13 1.45 -5.48 2.00
CA ILE A 13 0.94 -4.13 2.24
C ILE A 13 2.00 -3.11 1.80
N SER A 14 1.58 -1.95 1.33
CA SER A 14 2.46 -0.82 1.02
C SER A 14 1.80 0.50 1.36
N ASP A 15 2.52 1.59 1.24
CA ASP A 15 1.99 2.96 1.26
C ASP A 15 1.10 3.21 2.50
N VAL A 16 1.59 2.80 3.67
CA VAL A 16 0.92 3.01 4.95
C VAL A 16 1.08 4.46 5.42
N HIS A 17 2.24 5.07 5.11
CA HIS A 17 2.58 6.46 5.43
C HIS A 17 2.39 6.81 6.91
N LEU A 18 2.97 6.01 7.81
CA LEU A 18 2.96 6.29 9.25
C LEU A 18 3.57 7.67 9.53
N GLY A 19 2.81 8.53 10.20
CA GLY A 19 3.17 9.92 10.45
C GLY A 19 2.37 10.91 9.62
N LEU A 20 1.73 10.48 8.52
CA LEU A 20 0.79 11.30 7.76
C LEU A 20 -0.57 11.35 8.49
N ALA A 21 -1.21 12.53 8.53
CA ALA A 21 -2.50 12.71 9.21
C ALA A 21 -3.64 11.89 8.58
N ASP A 22 -3.58 11.65 7.27
CA ASP A 22 -4.59 10.91 6.51
C ASP A 22 -4.39 9.39 6.56
N CYS A 23 -3.29 8.91 7.15
CA CYS A 23 -3.02 7.49 7.34
C CYS A 23 -4.14 6.80 8.11
N LYS A 24 -4.68 5.74 7.57
CA LYS A 24 -5.75 4.93 8.20
C LYS A 24 -5.15 3.93 9.18
N ILE A 25 -4.39 4.42 10.16
CA ILE A 25 -3.62 3.59 11.10
C ILE A 25 -4.50 2.64 11.92
N GLY A 26 -5.70 3.06 12.30
CA GLY A 26 -6.66 2.19 13.00
C GLY A 26 -7.07 0.99 12.14
N GLN A 27 -7.34 1.22 10.86
CA GLN A 27 -7.75 0.20 9.91
C GLN A 27 -6.63 -0.80 9.63
N VAL A 28 -5.40 -0.34 9.37
CA VAL A 28 -4.27 -1.26 9.13
C VAL A 28 -3.92 -2.05 10.39
N ASN A 29 -3.99 -1.44 11.58
CA ASN A 29 -3.80 -2.15 12.83
C ASN A 29 -4.89 -3.22 13.05
N HIS A 30 -6.16 -2.88 12.75
CA HIS A 30 -7.26 -3.84 12.78
C HIS A 30 -7.03 -4.99 11.81
N PHE A 31 -6.65 -4.70 10.57
CA PHE A 31 -6.31 -5.70 9.56
C PHE A 31 -5.21 -6.64 10.05
N LEU A 32 -4.07 -6.10 10.51
CA LEU A 32 -2.95 -6.89 11.01
C LEU A 32 -3.31 -7.80 12.20
N ARG A 33 -4.23 -7.38 13.08
CA ARG A 33 -4.70 -8.23 14.20
C ARG A 33 -5.51 -9.44 13.75
N HIS A 34 -6.28 -9.30 12.68
CA HIS A 34 -7.23 -10.31 12.24
C HIS A 34 -6.74 -11.18 11.09
N ILE A 35 -5.49 -11.00 10.65
CA ILE A 35 -4.81 -11.90 9.72
C ILE A 35 -3.76 -12.76 10.42
N HIS A 36 -3.54 -13.95 9.86
CA HIS A 36 -2.39 -14.79 10.12
C HIS A 36 -1.70 -15.12 8.80
N CYS A 37 -0.40 -14.92 8.70
CA CYS A 37 0.38 -15.22 7.50
C CYS A 37 1.75 -15.79 7.88
N GLU A 38 2.31 -16.60 7.01
CA GLU A 38 3.68 -17.11 7.15
C GLU A 38 4.70 -16.03 6.78
N LYS A 39 4.34 -15.15 5.83
CA LYS A 39 5.17 -14.04 5.39
C LYS A 39 4.36 -12.74 5.31
N LEU A 40 4.92 -11.66 5.81
CA LEU A 40 4.39 -10.30 5.67
C LEU A 40 5.41 -9.45 4.90
N ILE A 41 5.04 -9.00 3.70
CA ILE A 41 5.84 -8.11 2.88
C ILE A 41 5.31 -6.68 3.05
N MET A 42 6.11 -5.81 3.64
CA MET A 42 5.87 -4.38 3.73
C MET A 42 6.60 -3.71 2.56
N ASN A 43 5.88 -3.43 1.49
CA ASN A 43 6.44 -3.09 0.18
C ASN A 43 6.66 -1.58 -0.03
N GLY A 44 7.37 -0.95 0.89
CA GLY A 44 7.78 0.46 0.84
C GLY A 44 6.73 1.45 1.33
N ASP A 45 7.19 2.66 1.62
CA ASP A 45 6.41 3.79 2.13
C ASP A 45 5.57 3.43 3.37
N ILE A 46 6.15 2.62 4.25
CA ILE A 46 5.54 2.28 5.53
C ILE A 46 5.63 3.46 6.49
N ILE A 47 6.79 4.11 6.54
CA ILE A 47 7.01 5.31 7.35
C ILE A 47 7.13 6.52 6.43
N ASP A 48 6.33 7.56 6.66
CA ASP A 48 6.50 8.83 5.97
C ASP A 48 7.59 9.67 6.65
N GLY A 49 8.86 9.36 6.35
CA GLY A 49 10.01 10.07 6.90
C GLY A 49 10.06 11.53 6.48
N TRP A 50 9.54 11.87 5.30
CA TRP A 50 9.50 13.26 4.82
C TRP A 50 8.49 14.09 5.60
N HIS A 51 7.31 13.53 5.85
CA HIS A 51 6.27 14.21 6.64
C HIS A 51 6.70 14.32 8.10
N LEU A 52 7.18 13.23 8.71
CA LEU A 52 7.65 13.19 10.09
C LEU A 52 8.72 14.23 10.38
N LYS A 53 9.66 14.43 9.44
CA LYS A 53 10.74 15.42 9.58
C LYS A 53 10.22 16.86 9.65
N LYS A 54 9.10 17.18 8.99
CA LYS A 54 8.56 18.55 8.88
C LYS A 54 7.42 18.83 9.84
N TRP A 55 6.46 17.94 9.96
CA TRP A 55 5.15 18.19 10.58
C TRP A 55 4.65 17.01 11.39
N GLY A 56 5.28 15.86 11.25
CA GLY A 56 4.76 14.59 11.71
C GLY A 56 4.71 14.48 13.22
N LYS A 57 3.63 13.87 13.69
CA LYS A 57 3.47 13.47 15.07
C LYS A 57 3.42 11.94 15.12
N TRP A 58 4.34 11.37 15.87
CA TRP A 58 4.29 9.94 16.17
C TRP A 58 3.32 9.74 17.34
N ASN A 59 2.33 8.89 17.19
CA ASN A 59 1.37 8.56 18.23
C ASN A 59 1.45 7.08 18.63
N VAL A 60 0.67 6.70 19.64
CA VAL A 60 0.66 5.32 20.17
C VAL A 60 0.22 4.29 19.14
N GLU A 61 -0.66 4.64 18.20
CA GLU A 61 -1.14 3.71 17.17
C GLU A 61 -0.04 3.37 16.17
N HIS A 62 0.84 4.32 15.83
CA HIS A 62 2.03 4.07 15.00
C HIS A 62 2.98 3.07 15.70
N THR A 63 3.20 3.25 17.01
CA THR A 63 3.98 2.29 17.80
C THR A 63 3.30 0.92 17.85
N ARG A 64 1.98 0.90 17.98
CA ARG A 64 1.18 -0.34 17.98
C ARG A 64 1.31 -1.13 16.68
N PHE A 65 1.38 -0.45 15.53
CA PHE A 65 1.65 -1.08 14.24
C PHE A 65 2.91 -1.95 14.29
N PHE A 66 4.04 -1.37 14.72
CA PHE A 66 5.29 -2.11 14.80
C PHE A 66 5.25 -3.23 15.85
N ARG A 67 4.59 -3.01 16.98
CA ARG A 67 4.37 -4.08 17.98
C ARG A 67 3.61 -5.25 17.37
N LEU A 68 2.56 -5.01 16.59
CA LEU A 68 1.80 -6.06 15.90
C LEU A 68 2.66 -6.81 14.89
N VAL A 69 3.49 -6.12 14.13
CA VAL A 69 4.43 -6.73 13.16
C VAL A 69 5.46 -7.58 13.88
N LEU A 70 6.12 -7.06 14.92
CA LEU A 70 7.13 -7.79 15.69
C LEU A 70 6.53 -8.99 16.44
N LYS A 71 5.33 -8.84 17.01
CA LYS A 71 4.60 -9.96 17.64
C LYS A 71 4.29 -11.08 16.66
N LYS A 72 4.03 -10.76 15.37
CA LYS A 72 3.85 -11.79 14.33
C LYS A 72 5.16 -12.54 14.07
N ALA A 73 6.28 -11.85 14.00
CA ALA A 73 7.59 -12.49 13.84
C ALA A 73 7.89 -13.40 15.04
N GLU A 74 7.83 -12.86 16.25
CA GLU A 74 8.24 -13.53 17.49
C GLU A 74 7.29 -14.68 17.88
N LYS A 75 5.97 -14.41 17.98
CA LYS A 75 5.00 -15.39 18.50
C LYS A 75 4.38 -16.30 17.45
N HIS A 76 4.39 -15.90 16.18
CA HIS A 76 3.76 -16.66 15.10
C HIS A 76 4.73 -17.18 14.06
N GLY A 77 6.02 -16.84 14.17
CA GLY A 77 7.06 -17.26 13.23
C GLY A 77 6.91 -16.62 11.84
N THR A 78 6.15 -15.53 11.73
CA THR A 78 5.97 -14.81 10.46
C THR A 78 7.29 -14.21 9.99
N GLU A 79 7.70 -14.48 8.77
CA GLU A 79 8.83 -13.82 8.12
C GLU A 79 8.40 -12.41 7.70
N ILE A 80 9.16 -11.39 8.07
CA ILE A 80 8.89 -9.99 7.76
C ILE A 80 9.89 -9.52 6.71
N ILE A 81 9.39 -9.09 5.55
CA ILE A 81 10.19 -8.45 4.50
C ILE A 81 9.81 -6.99 4.45
N TYR A 82 10.75 -6.11 4.72
CA TYR A 82 10.57 -4.67 4.61
C TYR A 82 11.34 -4.15 3.39
N LEU A 83 10.63 -3.74 2.37
CA LEU A 83 11.21 -3.07 1.21
C LEU A 83 11.20 -1.56 1.43
N ARG A 84 12.27 -0.91 1.02
CA ARG A 84 12.35 0.54 1.05
C ARG A 84 11.45 1.17 -0.01
N GLY A 85 10.74 2.23 0.35
CA GLY A 85 10.11 3.17 -0.57
C GLY A 85 10.84 4.52 -0.60
N ASN A 86 10.28 5.48 -1.33
CA ASN A 86 10.87 6.81 -1.42
C ASN A 86 10.59 7.68 -0.17
N HIS A 87 9.50 7.44 0.57
CA HIS A 87 9.21 8.16 1.82
C HIS A 87 9.99 7.62 3.00
N ASP A 88 10.44 6.37 2.96
CA ASP A 88 11.31 5.77 3.96
C ASP A 88 12.75 5.54 3.44
N ASP A 89 13.21 6.42 2.55
CA ASP A 89 14.56 6.43 1.94
C ASP A 89 15.71 6.55 2.95
N PHE A 90 15.45 7.02 4.16
CA PHE A 90 16.43 7.06 5.25
C PHE A 90 16.98 5.67 5.59
N LEU A 91 16.28 4.60 5.26
CA LEU A 91 16.72 3.21 5.41
C LEU A 91 17.84 2.84 4.43
N TRP A 92 18.05 3.57 3.34
CA TRP A 92 19.05 3.26 2.31
C TRP A 92 20.45 2.99 2.87
N LYS A 93 20.84 3.73 3.91
CA LYS A 93 22.17 3.64 4.51
C LYS A 93 22.43 2.33 5.27
N VAL A 94 21.41 1.59 5.60
CA VAL A 94 21.50 0.35 6.38
C VAL A 94 21.10 -0.89 5.59
N LEU A 95 20.69 -0.74 4.34
CA LEU A 95 20.29 -1.86 3.50
C LEU A 95 21.48 -2.51 2.78
N PRO A 96 21.45 -3.84 2.55
CA PRO A 96 20.52 -4.80 3.13
C PRO A 96 20.83 -5.08 4.60
N LEU A 97 19.79 -5.30 5.41
CA LEU A 97 19.91 -5.66 6.82
C LEU A 97 18.99 -6.83 7.13
N GLN A 98 19.53 -7.80 7.86
CA GLN A 98 18.76 -8.94 8.34
C GLN A 98 19.01 -9.16 9.82
N PHE A 99 17.94 -9.36 10.59
CA PHE A 99 17.99 -9.77 11.98
C PHE A 99 16.82 -10.69 12.27
N ASP A 100 17.12 -11.87 12.79
CA ASP A 100 16.17 -12.95 12.99
C ASP A 100 15.28 -13.19 11.75
N ARG A 101 13.98 -12.98 11.86
CA ARG A 101 12.97 -13.15 10.80
C ARG A 101 12.63 -11.85 10.05
N VAL A 102 13.38 -10.79 10.29
CA VAL A 102 13.14 -9.48 9.68
C VAL A 102 14.24 -9.17 8.67
N HIS A 103 13.85 -8.95 7.43
CA HIS A 103 14.73 -8.64 6.31
C HIS A 103 14.38 -7.28 5.74
N LEU A 104 15.34 -6.36 5.72
CA LEU A 104 15.21 -5.05 5.07
C LEU A 104 16.01 -5.08 3.77
N CYS A 105 15.37 -4.74 2.65
CA CYS A 105 16.00 -4.79 1.33
C CYS A 105 15.38 -3.77 0.36
N ASN A 106 15.98 -3.63 -0.84
CA ASN A 106 15.45 -2.77 -1.91
C ASN A 106 14.51 -3.52 -2.84
N GLU A 107 14.78 -4.82 -3.04
CA GLU A 107 13.96 -5.73 -3.83
C GLU A 107 13.96 -7.10 -3.18
N TYR A 108 12.92 -7.88 -3.44
CA TYR A 108 12.77 -9.21 -2.89
C TYR A 108 12.16 -10.15 -3.93
N ILE A 109 12.76 -11.32 -4.12
CA ILE A 109 12.20 -12.36 -4.96
C ILE A 109 11.31 -13.26 -4.12
N HIS A 110 10.00 -13.12 -4.32
CA HIS A 110 8.99 -13.92 -3.67
C HIS A 110 8.70 -15.18 -4.47
N GLN A 111 8.95 -16.34 -3.86
CA GLN A 111 8.75 -17.65 -4.49
C GLN A 111 7.33 -18.14 -4.23
N THR A 112 6.61 -18.48 -5.30
CA THR A 112 5.30 -19.11 -5.26
C THR A 112 5.33 -20.48 -5.94
N PRO A 113 4.32 -21.33 -5.73
CA PRO A 113 4.22 -22.61 -6.46
C PRO A 113 4.18 -22.47 -7.98
N GLN A 114 3.74 -21.33 -8.50
CA GLN A 114 3.62 -21.06 -9.93
C GLN A 114 4.88 -20.47 -10.55
N GLY A 115 5.77 -19.88 -9.75
CA GLY A 115 6.99 -19.22 -10.19
C GLY A 115 7.35 -18.03 -9.31
N ASN A 116 8.37 -17.30 -9.70
CA ASN A 116 8.92 -16.20 -8.93
C ASN A 116 8.21 -14.87 -9.23
N TYR A 117 8.02 -14.05 -8.21
CA TYR A 117 7.56 -12.67 -8.31
C TYR A 117 8.64 -11.73 -7.76
N VAL A 118 8.97 -10.68 -8.49
CA VAL A 118 9.81 -9.62 -7.94
C VAL A 118 8.95 -8.60 -7.22
N CYS A 119 9.27 -8.34 -5.95
CA CYS A 119 8.65 -7.30 -5.13
C CYS A 119 9.58 -6.09 -5.09
N VAL A 120 9.06 -4.94 -5.47
CA VAL A 120 9.71 -3.63 -5.38
C VAL A 120 8.67 -2.58 -5.06
N HIS A 121 9.08 -1.48 -4.42
CA HIS A 121 8.12 -0.42 -4.13
C HIS A 121 7.53 0.19 -5.41
N GLY A 122 8.34 0.56 -6.37
CA GLY A 122 7.91 1.10 -7.66
C GLY A 122 8.39 2.50 -7.98
N ASP A 123 8.98 3.21 -7.02
CA ASP A 123 9.54 4.56 -7.17
C ASP A 123 10.63 4.66 -8.26
N GLY A 124 11.39 3.60 -8.47
CA GLY A 124 12.39 3.51 -9.53
C GLY A 124 11.82 3.68 -10.95
N PHE A 125 10.50 3.61 -11.13
CA PHE A 125 9.82 3.81 -12.40
C PHE A 125 9.21 5.20 -12.58
N ASP A 126 9.46 6.14 -11.66
CA ASP A 126 8.89 7.50 -11.62
C ASP A 126 9.18 8.35 -12.84
N ALA A 127 10.32 8.16 -13.49
CA ALA A 127 10.62 8.84 -14.76
C ALA A 127 9.54 8.58 -15.84
N VAL A 128 8.68 7.59 -15.59
CA VAL A 128 7.61 7.14 -16.48
C VAL A 128 6.22 7.46 -15.92
N THR A 129 6.09 7.61 -14.59
CA THR A 129 4.81 7.79 -13.87
C THR A 129 4.51 9.25 -13.54
N THR A 130 4.23 10.10 -14.50
CA THR A 130 3.64 11.40 -14.16
C THR A 130 2.18 11.21 -13.70
N ASN A 131 1.92 11.46 -12.42
CA ASN A 131 0.61 11.66 -11.75
C ASN A 131 -0.65 11.18 -12.52
N PHE A 132 -1.02 9.91 -12.37
CA PHE A 132 -2.25 9.35 -12.99
C PHE A 132 -3.55 9.71 -12.24
N ARG A 133 -3.47 10.21 -11.00
CA ARG A 133 -4.65 10.52 -10.16
C ARG A 133 -5.65 11.48 -10.83
N TRP A 134 -5.16 12.45 -11.60
CA TRP A 134 -6.03 13.39 -12.32
C TRP A 134 -6.80 12.74 -13.48
N LEU A 135 -6.33 11.59 -14.00
CA LEU A 135 -7.00 10.88 -15.10
C LEU A 135 -8.32 10.25 -14.61
N ALA A 136 -8.33 9.71 -13.38
CA ALA A 136 -9.54 9.17 -12.76
C ALA A 136 -10.58 10.28 -12.53
N LEU A 137 -10.13 11.48 -12.12
CA LEU A 137 -11.00 12.64 -11.94
C LEU A 137 -11.62 13.13 -13.27
N LEU A 138 -10.90 13.02 -14.37
CA LEU A 138 -11.43 13.40 -15.71
C LEU A 138 -12.46 12.41 -16.24
N GLY A 139 -12.35 11.12 -15.89
CA GLY A 139 -13.32 10.09 -16.27
C GLY A 139 -14.73 10.33 -15.72
N SER A 140 -14.85 11.10 -14.63
CA SER A 140 -16.14 11.45 -14.01
C SER A 140 -16.85 12.65 -14.65
N PHE A 141 -16.15 13.45 -15.47
CA PHE A 141 -16.73 14.62 -16.13
C PHE A 141 -17.35 14.27 -17.47
N SER A 142 -18.67 14.50 -17.60
CA SER A 142 -19.32 14.32 -18.90
C SER A 142 -18.74 15.32 -19.93
N TYR A 143 -18.62 14.89 -21.19
CA TYR A 143 -18.13 15.73 -22.28
C TYR A 143 -18.94 17.05 -22.41
N SER A 144 -20.25 17.00 -22.16
CA SER A 144 -21.13 18.17 -22.17
C SER A 144 -20.75 19.22 -21.11
N MET A 145 -20.38 18.77 -19.92
CA MET A 145 -19.91 19.64 -18.84
C MET A 145 -18.59 20.31 -19.17
N LEU A 146 -17.66 19.57 -19.79
CA LEU A 146 -16.40 20.13 -20.27
C LEU A 146 -16.61 21.23 -21.35
N LEU A 147 -17.57 21.03 -22.27
CA LEU A 147 -17.92 22.04 -23.28
C LEU A 147 -18.55 23.29 -22.64
N MET A 148 -19.37 23.13 -21.62
CA MET A 148 -19.97 24.23 -20.88
C MET A 148 -18.90 25.08 -20.16
N ILE A 149 -17.99 24.42 -19.44
CA ILE A 149 -16.85 25.07 -18.78
C ILE A 149 -15.97 25.80 -19.81
N ASN A 150 -15.71 25.16 -20.96
CA ASN A 150 -14.92 25.76 -22.03
C ASN A 150 -15.55 27.05 -22.60
N ARG A 151 -16.89 27.07 -22.75
CA ARG A 151 -17.62 28.28 -23.20
C ARG A 151 -17.53 29.40 -22.16
N ALA A 152 -17.82 29.11 -20.89
CA ALA A 152 -17.74 30.08 -19.80
C ALA A 152 -16.33 30.66 -19.66
N TYR A 153 -15.30 29.82 -19.70
CA TYR A 153 -13.89 30.23 -19.63
C TYR A 153 -13.50 31.15 -20.81
N ASN A 154 -13.88 30.80 -22.03
CA ASN A 154 -13.56 31.63 -23.20
C ASN A 154 -14.35 32.92 -23.23
N TRP A 155 -15.56 32.98 -22.69
CA TRP A 155 -16.30 34.23 -22.52
C TRP A 155 -15.53 35.19 -21.59
N THR A 156 -15.01 34.73 -20.45
CA THR A 156 -14.18 35.57 -19.56
C THR A 156 -12.86 35.99 -20.21
N ARG A 157 -12.27 35.12 -21.05
CA ARG A 157 -11.07 35.46 -21.82
C ARG A 157 -11.32 36.58 -22.85
N LYS A 158 -12.44 36.46 -23.58
CA LYS A 158 -12.86 37.49 -24.56
C LYS A 158 -13.05 38.85 -23.90
N LEU A 159 -13.64 38.90 -22.71
CA LEU A 159 -13.80 40.14 -21.95
C LEU A 159 -12.45 40.77 -21.54
N ARG A 160 -11.39 39.97 -21.48
CA ARG A 160 -10.01 40.40 -21.13
C ARG A 160 -9.11 40.57 -22.35
N GLY A 161 -9.67 40.57 -23.57
CA GLY A 161 -8.91 40.71 -24.82
C GLY A 161 -7.96 39.57 -25.13
N LYS A 162 -8.18 38.37 -24.54
CA LYS A 162 -7.31 37.21 -24.78
C LYS A 162 -7.88 36.29 -25.85
N GLU A 163 -6.99 35.68 -26.64
CA GLU A 163 -7.35 34.72 -27.69
C GLU A 163 -8.08 33.49 -27.13
N TYR A 164 -8.82 32.78 -28.00
CA TYR A 164 -9.55 31.56 -27.69
C TYR A 164 -8.59 30.46 -27.21
N PHE A 165 -8.96 29.81 -26.12
CA PHE A 165 -8.23 28.65 -25.54
C PHE A 165 -9.14 27.45 -25.49
N SER A 166 -8.72 26.35 -26.09
CA SER A 166 -9.48 25.09 -26.06
C SER A 166 -9.08 24.22 -24.86
N ILE A 167 -9.87 24.25 -23.79
CA ILE A 167 -9.70 23.37 -22.62
C ILE A 167 -9.78 21.90 -23.06
N SER A 168 -10.70 21.56 -23.96
CA SER A 168 -10.85 20.19 -24.46
C SER A 168 -9.61 19.70 -25.22
N ARG A 169 -8.92 20.58 -26.00
CA ARG A 169 -7.65 20.22 -26.64
C ARG A 169 -6.54 20.00 -25.64
N ALA A 170 -6.43 20.88 -24.64
CA ALA A 170 -5.44 20.74 -23.57
C ALA A 170 -5.65 19.44 -22.76
N ILE A 171 -6.91 19.11 -22.45
CA ILE A 171 -7.27 17.87 -21.78
C ILE A 171 -6.94 16.65 -22.64
N LYS A 172 -7.31 16.65 -23.93
CA LYS A 172 -6.97 15.56 -24.86
C LYS A 172 -5.46 15.32 -24.95
N ALA A 173 -4.66 16.41 -25.04
CA ALA A 173 -3.21 16.30 -25.07
C ALA A 173 -2.64 15.69 -23.77
N LYS A 174 -3.16 16.11 -22.60
CA LYS A 174 -2.79 15.53 -21.30
C LYS A 174 -3.21 14.07 -21.19
N VAL A 175 -4.44 13.72 -21.60
CA VAL A 175 -4.92 12.32 -21.59
C VAL A 175 -4.04 11.44 -22.45
N LYS A 176 -3.71 11.89 -23.69
CA LYS A 176 -2.79 11.16 -24.57
C LYS A 176 -1.41 10.98 -23.92
N GLY A 177 -0.88 12.03 -23.29
CA GLY A 177 0.39 11.96 -22.56
C GLY A 177 0.37 10.93 -21.42
N ALA A 178 -0.73 10.91 -20.67
CA ALA A 178 -0.90 9.96 -19.57
C ALA A 178 -1.06 8.51 -20.06
N VAL A 179 -1.85 8.27 -21.10
CA VAL A 179 -1.97 6.93 -21.71
C VAL A 179 -0.61 6.42 -22.18
N ASN A 180 0.18 7.26 -22.83
CA ASN A 180 1.54 6.89 -23.26
C ASN A 180 2.47 6.65 -22.06
N ALA A 181 2.28 7.37 -20.96
CA ALA A 181 3.07 7.18 -19.75
C ALA A 181 2.70 5.84 -19.06
N VAL A 182 1.41 5.49 -19.02
CA VAL A 182 0.96 4.16 -18.54
C VAL A 182 1.63 3.04 -19.33
N GLY A 183 1.59 3.10 -20.67
CA GLY A 183 2.22 2.09 -21.51
C GLY A 183 3.73 1.96 -21.29
N ARG A 184 4.43 3.08 -21.09
CA ARG A 184 5.87 3.04 -20.77
C ARG A 184 6.13 2.45 -19.37
N TYR A 185 5.31 2.78 -18.39
CA TYR A 185 5.37 2.22 -17.05
C TYR A 185 5.18 0.70 -17.07
N GLU A 186 4.12 0.24 -17.74
CA GLU A 186 3.85 -1.19 -17.90
C GLU A 186 4.98 -1.93 -18.61
N ALA A 187 5.54 -1.32 -19.66
CA ALA A 187 6.70 -1.89 -20.35
C ALA A 187 7.95 -1.96 -19.46
N ALA A 188 8.19 -0.94 -18.63
CA ALA A 188 9.30 -0.94 -17.69
C ALA A 188 9.14 -2.02 -16.62
N LEU A 189 7.95 -2.17 -16.05
CA LEU A 189 7.63 -3.24 -15.08
C LEU A 189 7.83 -4.63 -15.68
N LYS A 190 7.32 -4.85 -16.89
CA LYS A 190 7.49 -6.10 -17.60
C LYS A 190 8.97 -6.44 -17.79
N ASN A 191 9.75 -5.51 -18.34
CA ASN A 191 11.17 -5.73 -18.58
C ASN A 191 11.93 -6.02 -17.27
N PHE A 192 11.61 -5.29 -16.22
CA PHE A 192 12.21 -5.49 -14.90
C PHE A 192 11.95 -6.90 -14.33
N ALA A 193 10.73 -7.42 -14.50
CA ALA A 193 10.37 -8.78 -14.09
C ALA A 193 11.10 -9.83 -14.95
N MET A 194 11.14 -9.62 -16.27
CA MET A 194 11.82 -10.53 -17.21
C MET A 194 13.33 -10.61 -16.95
N GLU A 195 13.99 -9.51 -16.68
CA GLU A 195 15.42 -9.46 -16.34
C GLU A 195 15.78 -10.27 -15.08
N ARG A 196 14.77 -10.59 -14.25
CA ARG A 196 14.91 -11.35 -12.99
C ARG A 196 14.33 -12.75 -13.08
N ASP A 197 14.00 -13.22 -14.28
CA ASP A 197 13.35 -14.53 -14.51
C ASP A 197 12.08 -14.71 -13.66
N CYS A 198 11.30 -13.63 -13.50
CA CYS A 198 10.06 -13.62 -12.73
C CYS A 198 8.84 -13.65 -13.65
N ILE A 199 7.83 -14.42 -13.23
CA ILE A 199 6.52 -14.48 -13.92
C ILE A 199 5.59 -13.33 -13.54
N GLY A 200 5.95 -12.57 -12.52
CA GLY A 200 5.17 -11.43 -12.06
C GLY A 200 5.97 -10.41 -11.27
N ILE A 201 5.34 -9.27 -11.04
CA ILE A 201 5.87 -8.15 -10.28
C ILE A 201 4.82 -7.63 -9.31
N ILE A 202 5.23 -7.34 -8.07
CA ILE A 202 4.38 -6.79 -7.02
C ILE A 202 4.93 -5.41 -6.62
N CYS A 203 4.08 -4.38 -6.78
CA CYS A 203 4.42 -2.99 -6.50
C CYS A 203 3.46 -2.33 -5.51
N GLY A 204 3.82 -1.14 -5.05
CA GLY A 204 3.00 -0.11 -4.39
C GLY A 204 3.08 1.21 -5.15
N HIS A 205 3.43 2.29 -4.45
CA HIS A 205 3.85 3.62 -4.93
C HIS A 205 2.79 4.46 -5.67
N ILE A 206 2.12 3.90 -6.67
CA ILE A 206 1.11 4.65 -7.45
C ILE A 206 -0.26 4.73 -6.78
N HIS A 207 -0.43 4.13 -5.59
CA HIS A 207 -1.67 4.11 -4.80
C HIS A 207 -2.90 3.62 -5.58
N THR A 208 -2.69 2.80 -6.59
CA THR A 208 -3.77 2.27 -7.44
C THR A 208 -3.74 0.75 -7.39
N PRO A 209 -4.63 0.14 -6.61
CA PRO A 209 -4.70 -1.32 -6.49
C PRO A 209 -4.90 -1.97 -7.85
N ALA A 210 -4.17 -3.04 -8.12
CA ALA A 210 -4.28 -3.74 -9.40
C ALA A 210 -3.95 -5.23 -9.25
N ASP A 211 -4.66 -6.02 -10.05
CA ASP A 211 -4.41 -7.44 -10.31
C ASP A 211 -4.70 -7.67 -11.79
N LYS A 212 -3.66 -7.73 -12.62
CA LYS A 212 -3.82 -7.85 -14.09
C LYS A 212 -2.58 -8.44 -14.77
N MET A 213 -2.79 -8.96 -15.98
CA MET A 213 -1.69 -9.37 -16.85
C MET A 213 -1.21 -8.22 -17.72
N ILE A 214 0.11 -8.07 -17.85
CA ILE A 214 0.79 -7.14 -18.74
C ILE A 214 1.70 -7.96 -19.64
N ASP A 215 1.31 -8.22 -20.88
CA ASP A 215 2.09 -8.98 -21.88
C ASP A 215 2.70 -10.28 -21.32
N GLY A 216 1.95 -11.04 -20.57
CA GLY A 216 2.37 -12.31 -19.99
C GLY A 216 3.03 -12.23 -18.61
N ILE A 217 3.29 -11.03 -18.07
CA ILE A 217 3.74 -10.81 -16.69
C ILE A 217 2.55 -10.46 -15.82
N HIS A 218 2.40 -11.13 -14.68
CA HIS A 218 1.38 -10.84 -13.70
C HIS A 218 1.77 -9.61 -12.88
N TYR A 219 1.04 -8.51 -13.04
CA TYR A 219 1.23 -7.26 -12.31
C TYR A 219 0.24 -7.17 -11.16
N LEU A 220 0.77 -7.00 -9.96
CA LEU A 220 0.04 -6.77 -8.73
C LEU A 220 0.45 -5.43 -8.12
N ASN A 221 -0.54 -4.65 -7.65
CA ASN A 221 -0.29 -3.46 -6.85
C ASN A 221 -1.14 -3.51 -5.59
N SER A 222 -0.51 -3.35 -4.42
CA SER A 222 -1.19 -3.46 -3.12
C SER A 222 -2.07 -2.25 -2.76
N GLY A 223 -2.01 -1.17 -3.55
CA GLY A 223 -2.70 0.07 -3.24
C GLY A 223 -2.04 0.81 -2.07
N ASP A 224 -2.84 1.37 -1.17
CA ASP A 224 -2.38 2.19 -0.05
C ASP A 224 -3.30 2.08 1.18
N TRP A 225 -2.85 2.64 2.33
CA TRP A 225 -3.63 2.75 3.56
C TRP A 225 -3.97 4.21 3.91
N VAL A 226 -4.12 5.04 2.90
CA VAL A 226 -4.56 6.44 2.97
C VAL A 226 -5.95 6.60 2.34
N GLU A 227 -6.14 6.03 1.13
CA GLU A 227 -7.38 6.17 0.36
C GLU A 227 -8.01 4.82 0.01
N SER A 228 -7.26 3.89 -0.59
CA SER A 228 -7.80 2.62 -1.10
C SER A 228 -8.01 1.57 0.00
N MET A 229 -7.21 1.59 1.06
CA MET A 229 -7.22 0.64 2.17
C MET A 229 -7.22 -0.81 1.68
N THR A 230 -6.20 -1.14 0.88
CA THR A 230 -6.08 -2.45 0.24
C THR A 230 -4.79 -3.16 0.59
N ALA A 231 -4.79 -4.46 0.42
CA ALA A 231 -3.64 -5.34 0.57
C ALA A 231 -3.71 -6.47 -0.47
N ILE A 232 -2.62 -7.20 -0.68
CA ILE A 232 -2.62 -8.43 -1.46
C ILE A 232 -2.45 -9.62 -0.52
N GLY A 233 -3.28 -10.64 -0.68
CA GLY A 233 -3.17 -11.92 0.01
C GLY A 233 -2.78 -13.03 -0.96
N GLU A 234 -1.76 -13.81 -0.63
CA GLU A 234 -1.46 -15.07 -1.30
C GLU A 234 -2.05 -16.21 -0.47
N THR A 235 -2.90 -17.00 -1.08
CA THR A 235 -3.46 -18.20 -0.48
C THR A 235 -2.45 -19.36 -0.48
N TYR A 236 -2.72 -20.43 0.25
CA TYR A 236 -1.80 -21.58 0.36
C TYR A 236 -1.63 -22.38 -0.95
N ASP A 237 -2.58 -22.25 -1.88
CA ASP A 237 -2.50 -22.79 -3.24
C ASP A 237 -1.81 -21.83 -4.23
N GLY A 238 -1.26 -20.71 -3.74
CA GLY A 238 -0.46 -19.75 -4.49
C GLY A 238 -1.26 -18.76 -5.33
N ARG A 239 -2.60 -18.70 -5.17
CA ARG A 239 -3.41 -17.67 -5.82
C ARG A 239 -3.31 -16.37 -5.05
N PHE A 240 -3.26 -15.26 -5.78
CA PHE A 240 -3.35 -13.92 -5.20
C PHE A 240 -4.80 -13.42 -5.20
N GLU A 241 -5.14 -12.64 -4.17
CA GLU A 241 -6.39 -11.88 -4.11
C GLU A 241 -6.10 -10.45 -3.63
N LEU A 242 -6.76 -9.49 -4.24
CA LEU A 242 -6.81 -8.12 -3.73
C LEU A 242 -7.81 -8.06 -2.58
N ILE A 243 -7.34 -7.62 -1.40
CA ILE A 243 -8.12 -7.56 -0.17
C ILE A 243 -8.50 -6.10 0.07
N GLU A 244 -9.76 -5.76 -0.10
CA GLU A 244 -10.32 -4.46 0.30
C GLU A 244 -10.75 -4.50 1.76
N PHE A 245 -10.45 -3.46 2.52
CA PHE A 245 -10.68 -3.42 3.96
C PHE A 245 -12.14 -3.63 4.36
N ASP A 246 -13.09 -3.03 3.63
CA ASP A 246 -14.51 -3.16 3.94
C ASP A 246 -15.01 -4.60 3.75
N THR A 247 -14.62 -5.23 2.64
CA THR A 247 -14.91 -6.65 2.38
C THR A 247 -14.25 -7.56 3.42
N PHE A 248 -13.01 -7.24 3.80
CA PHE A 248 -12.30 -7.94 4.86
C PHE A 248 -13.04 -7.86 6.20
N GLN A 249 -13.51 -6.68 6.62
CA GLN A 249 -14.29 -6.52 7.84
C GLN A 249 -15.53 -7.38 7.85
N GLN A 250 -16.27 -7.44 6.73
CA GLN A 250 -17.47 -8.29 6.60
C GLN A 250 -17.14 -9.77 6.75
N ARG A 251 -16.02 -10.24 6.13
CA ARG A 251 -15.54 -11.63 6.27
C ARG A 251 -15.22 -11.97 7.72
N ILE A 252 -14.52 -11.07 8.42
CA ILE A 252 -14.18 -11.27 9.85
C ILE A 252 -15.42 -11.26 10.73
N ALA A 253 -16.37 -10.35 10.52
CA ALA A 253 -17.63 -10.29 11.27
C ALA A 253 -18.42 -11.59 11.13
N THR A 254 -18.60 -12.07 9.90
CA THR A 254 -19.27 -13.34 9.60
C THR A 254 -18.60 -14.53 10.29
N MET A 255 -17.27 -14.61 10.22
CA MET A 255 -16.50 -15.70 10.84
C MET A 255 -16.61 -15.74 12.37
N ASN A 256 -16.78 -14.58 13.01
CA ASN A 256 -16.85 -14.44 14.45
C ASN A 256 -18.29 -14.35 14.99
N GLY A 257 -19.31 -14.44 14.11
CA GLY A 257 -20.73 -14.40 14.50
C GLY A 257 -21.21 -13.04 15.00
N THR A 258 -20.53 -11.95 14.59
CA THR A 258 -20.90 -10.58 14.94
C THR A 258 -21.79 -10.01 13.84
N PRO A 259 -22.98 -9.40 14.15
CA PRO A 259 -23.81 -8.80 13.11
C PRO A 259 -23.06 -7.68 12.38
N SER A 260 -23.18 -7.66 11.06
CA SER A 260 -22.55 -6.69 10.14
C SER A 260 -22.96 -5.22 10.38
N THR A 261 -23.95 -4.96 11.22
CA THR A 261 -24.48 -3.62 11.52
C THR A 261 -23.71 -2.84 12.59
N LYS A 262 -22.80 -3.47 13.32
CA LYS A 262 -21.83 -2.74 14.15
C LYS A 262 -20.52 -2.63 13.37
N MET A 263 -20.37 -1.56 12.60
CA MET A 263 -19.05 -1.08 12.23
C MET A 263 -18.28 -0.92 13.56
N MET A 264 -17.36 -1.85 13.83
CA MET A 264 -16.51 -1.72 15.00
C MET A 264 -15.63 -0.51 14.77
N ASP A 265 -15.77 0.49 15.65
CA ASP A 265 -14.81 1.59 15.71
C ASP A 265 -13.41 0.98 15.86
N PRO A 266 -12.43 1.34 15.02
CA PRO A 266 -11.06 0.82 15.13
C PRO A 266 -10.41 1.04 16.51
N GLY A 267 -11.02 1.87 17.36
CA GLY A 267 -10.61 2.14 18.74
C GLY A 267 -11.18 1.21 19.81
N ASP A 268 -12.24 0.42 19.49
CA ASP A 268 -12.97 -0.39 20.50
C ASP A 268 -12.32 -1.73 20.84
N ASP A 269 -11.20 -2.09 20.22
CA ASP A 269 -10.42 -3.25 20.62
C ASP A 269 -9.56 -2.90 21.86
N GLU A 270 -10.17 -2.80 23.05
CA GLU A 270 -9.41 -2.93 24.28
C GLU A 270 -8.64 -4.23 24.25
N GLU A 271 -7.32 -4.15 24.28
CA GLU A 271 -6.45 -5.30 24.48
C GLU A 271 -6.64 -5.86 25.88
N PRO A 272 -7.10 -7.08 26.04
CA PRO A 272 -6.64 -7.86 27.18
C PRO A 272 -5.30 -8.45 26.80
N ASP A 273 -4.30 -8.31 27.65
CA ASP A 273 -3.00 -8.99 27.66
C ASP A 273 -1.80 -8.32 26.94
N PHE A 274 -1.29 -7.27 27.56
CA PHE A 274 0.15 -7.02 27.56
C PHE A 274 0.80 -7.17 28.95
N MET A 275 0.07 -7.71 29.95
CA MET A 275 0.54 -7.71 31.35
C MET A 275 0.78 -9.11 31.97
N ASP A 276 0.79 -10.18 31.22
CA ASP A 276 1.18 -11.47 31.79
C ASP A 276 2.40 -12.01 31.03
N ASP A 277 3.58 -11.81 31.62
CA ASP A 277 4.85 -12.50 31.52
C ASP A 277 6.08 -11.57 31.43
N GLU A 278 6.06 -10.38 32.01
CA GLU A 278 7.30 -9.67 32.29
C GLU A 278 7.71 -9.91 33.76
N GLU A 279 8.53 -10.92 34.01
CA GLU A 279 9.50 -10.82 35.10
C GLU A 279 10.38 -9.57 34.81
N PRO A 280 10.61 -8.71 35.82
CA PRO A 280 11.42 -7.50 35.61
C PRO A 280 12.87 -7.87 35.33
N LEU A 281 13.31 -7.70 34.09
CA LEU A 281 14.67 -7.96 33.60
C LEU A 281 15.72 -6.96 34.13
N PHE A 282 15.37 -6.15 35.14
CA PHE A 282 16.29 -5.21 35.78
C PHE A 282 16.13 -5.21 37.30
N ALA A 283 16.43 -6.36 37.93
CA ALA A 283 16.83 -6.39 39.35
C ALA A 283 18.33 -6.68 39.42
N GLY A 284 19.15 -5.66 39.43
CA GLY A 284 20.55 -5.83 39.74
C GLY A 284 21.54 -4.98 38.94
N VAL A 285 21.47 -3.67 39.04
CA VAL A 285 22.68 -2.83 39.02
C VAL A 285 22.50 -1.80 40.12
N ARG A 286 23.01 -2.16 41.32
CA ARG A 286 23.34 -1.17 42.35
C ARG A 286 24.85 -0.92 42.27
N ALA A 287 25.19 0.39 42.16
CA ALA A 287 26.43 1.10 42.49
C ALA A 287 27.76 0.48 42.02
#